data_9d2b45fc835d7867e6d5036d23db4439
#
_entry.id   9d2b45fc835d7867e6d5036d23db4439
#
_cell.length_a   1.000
_cell.length_b   1.000
_cell.length_c   1.000
_cell.angle_alpha   90.00
_cell.angle_beta   90.00
_cell.angle_gamma   90.00
#
_symmetry.space_group_name_H-M   'P 1'
#
loop_
_entity.id
_entity.type
_entity.pdbx_description
1 polymer ?
#
loop_
_entity_poly.entity_id
_entity_poly.type
_entity_poly.pdbx_seq_one_letter_code
_entity_poly.pdbx_strand_id
1 'polypeptide(L)'
;TPLYSSAASDVYKRQELFSDGIVPLVKSGVITGEHKKLLKGKIVSTLAHGSQLLYDFIDDNPGVEMRDASFTNDPAKISQNNRMVSINSAIEVDVTGQVSADSIGSRIFSGVGGQVDFIYGSSLSKGGKSIIALTSTTAKGANKIVPFLKQGAGIVTTRAHVNYIVTEYGVANVFGKNIRQRVKAMAEIAHPDFREQIEKEYFEAISS
;
A
#
# COMPACT_ATOMS: atom_id res chain seq x y z
N THR A 1 -14.74 -1.26 1.97
CA THR A 1 -14.81 -2.57 1.29
C THR A 1 -13.41 -3.12 1.20
N PRO A 2 -13.11 -4.31 1.75
CA PRO A 2 -11.79 -4.88 1.62
C PRO A 2 -11.53 -5.20 0.15
N LEU A 3 -10.45 -4.66 -0.40
CA LEU A 3 -9.94 -5.04 -1.72
C LEU A 3 -9.40 -6.47 -1.63
N TYR A 4 -10.25 -7.42 -1.94
CA TYR A 4 -9.81 -8.80 -2.13
C TYR A 4 -9.14 -8.89 -3.50
N SER A 5 -7.84 -9.10 -3.51
CA SER A 5 -7.18 -9.55 -4.73
C SER A 5 -7.54 -11.02 -4.96
N SER A 6 -8.60 -11.26 -5.69
CA SER A 6 -9.09 -12.60 -6.04
C SER A 6 -8.23 -13.32 -7.11
N ALA A 7 -7.05 -12.84 -7.41
CA ALA A 7 -6.28 -13.26 -8.58
C ALA A 7 -4.88 -13.82 -8.29
N ALA A 8 -4.58 -14.24 -7.07
CA ALA A 8 -3.27 -14.83 -6.80
C ALA A 8 -3.41 -16.09 -5.96
N SER A 9 -3.45 -17.24 -6.62
CA SER A 9 -3.00 -18.48 -6.01
C SER A 9 -1.55 -18.30 -5.56
N ASP A 10 -1.20 -18.74 -4.34
CA ASP A 10 0.12 -18.57 -3.71
C ASP A 10 0.48 -17.15 -3.27
N VAL A 11 -0.42 -16.44 -2.63
CA VAL A 11 -0.10 -15.16 -2.00
C VAL A 11 0.77 -15.39 -0.78
N TYR A 12 1.98 -14.83 -0.82
CA TYR A 12 2.86 -14.78 0.35
C TYR A 12 2.23 -13.87 1.39
N LYS A 13 1.92 -14.40 2.57
CA LYS A 13 1.35 -13.59 3.62
C LYS A 13 2.39 -13.30 4.69
N ARG A 14 2.92 -12.09 4.63
CA ARG A 14 3.63 -11.42 5.69
C ARG A 14 2.99 -10.06 5.84
N GLN A 15 2.41 -9.78 6.98
CA GLN A 15 1.63 -8.58 7.25
C GLN A 15 2.05 -7.96 8.56
N GLU A 16 1.83 -6.67 8.68
CA GLU A 16 1.78 -6.01 9.96
C GLU A 16 0.46 -6.34 10.67
N LEU A 17 -0.66 -6.21 9.96
CA LEU A 17 -2.01 -6.43 10.51
C LEU A 17 -2.69 -7.64 9.86
N PHE A 18 -3.11 -8.63 10.67
CA PHE A 18 -3.94 -9.75 10.27
C PHE A 18 -5.42 -9.44 10.51
N SER A 19 -6.25 -9.62 9.50
CA SER A 19 -7.68 -9.31 9.54
C SER A 19 -8.55 -10.49 9.10
N ASP A 20 -9.85 -10.44 9.40
CA ASP A 20 -10.83 -11.50 9.09
C ASP A 20 -10.77 -12.01 7.65
N GLY A 21 -10.54 -11.12 6.68
CA GLY A 21 -10.51 -11.48 5.26
C GLY A 21 -9.46 -12.50 4.86
N ILE A 22 -8.47 -12.74 5.71
CA ILE A 22 -7.42 -13.73 5.47
C ILE A 22 -7.87 -15.16 5.79
N VAL A 23 -8.70 -15.31 6.82
CA VAL A 23 -9.13 -16.63 7.31
C VAL A 23 -9.77 -17.50 6.21
N PRO A 24 -10.77 -17.03 5.44
CA PRO A 24 -11.35 -17.83 4.36
C PRO A 24 -10.34 -18.14 3.24
N LEU A 25 -9.40 -17.23 2.96
CA LEU A 25 -8.38 -17.46 1.91
C LEU A 25 -7.38 -18.56 2.32
N VAL A 26 -7.04 -18.63 3.60
CA VAL A 26 -6.21 -19.72 4.13
C VAL A 26 -6.97 -21.04 4.12
N LYS A 27 -8.22 -21.05 4.62
CA LYS A 27 -9.06 -22.25 4.66
C LYS A 27 -9.34 -22.83 3.28
N SER A 28 -9.43 -21.98 2.25
CA SER A 28 -9.61 -22.41 0.85
C SER A 28 -8.29 -22.77 0.13
N GLY A 29 -7.14 -22.69 0.80
CA GLY A 29 -5.85 -23.02 0.21
C GLY A 29 -5.31 -21.97 -0.77
N VAL A 30 -5.90 -20.77 -0.82
CA VAL A 30 -5.39 -19.65 -1.64
C VAL A 30 -4.11 -19.06 -1.01
N ILE A 31 -4.05 -19.01 0.32
CA ILE A 31 -2.85 -18.59 1.05
C ILE A 31 -2.25 -19.81 1.73
N THR A 32 -1.10 -20.27 1.23
CA THR A 32 -0.40 -21.46 1.75
C THR A 32 0.91 -21.11 2.43
N GLY A 33 1.54 -20.02 2.04
CA GLY A 33 2.89 -19.65 2.49
C GLY A 33 4.01 -20.59 2.03
N GLU A 34 3.74 -21.56 1.17
CA GLU A 34 4.71 -22.60 0.77
C GLU A 34 5.92 -22.07 0.00
N HIS A 35 5.73 -21.03 -0.80
CA HIS A 35 6.80 -20.42 -1.58
C HIS A 35 7.61 -19.35 -0.83
N LYS A 36 7.32 -19.13 0.44
CA LYS A 36 8.12 -18.23 1.28
C LYS A 36 9.52 -18.81 1.51
N LYS A 37 10.52 -17.93 1.52
CA LYS A 37 11.89 -18.29 1.91
C LYS A 37 12.06 -18.27 3.43
N LEU A 38 11.44 -17.30 4.09
CA LEU A 38 11.45 -17.19 5.56
C LEU A 38 10.13 -17.69 6.12
N LEU A 39 10.19 -18.55 7.13
CA LEU A 39 9.01 -19.15 7.79
C LEU A 39 8.05 -19.77 6.79
N LYS A 40 8.60 -20.68 5.96
CA LYS A 40 7.85 -21.44 4.95
C LYS A 40 6.62 -22.12 5.56
N GLY A 41 5.47 -22.03 4.89
CA GLY A 41 4.21 -22.62 5.34
C GLY A 41 3.54 -21.87 6.50
N LYS A 42 4.13 -20.75 6.99
CA LYS A 42 3.57 -19.95 8.07
C LYS A 42 2.93 -18.67 7.55
N ILE A 43 1.83 -18.28 8.16
CA ILE A 43 1.29 -16.93 8.07
C ILE A 43 1.96 -16.11 9.16
N VAL A 44 2.59 -15.00 8.78
CA VAL A 44 3.36 -14.18 9.73
C VAL A 44 2.72 -12.81 9.86
N SER A 45 2.49 -12.38 11.10
CA SER A 45 1.93 -11.05 11.39
C SER A 45 2.47 -10.48 12.70
N THR A 46 2.30 -9.17 12.90
CA THR A 46 2.61 -8.50 14.16
C THR A 46 1.36 -8.27 14.99
N LEU A 47 0.28 -7.87 14.34
CA LEU A 47 -0.98 -7.49 14.95
C LEU A 47 -2.12 -8.33 14.37
N ALA A 48 -3.15 -8.56 15.17
CA ALA A 48 -4.42 -9.11 14.72
C ALA A 48 -5.55 -8.18 15.14
N HIS A 49 -6.40 -7.81 14.19
CA HIS A 49 -7.59 -7.01 14.46
C HIS A 49 -8.76 -7.49 13.60
N GLY A 50 -9.81 -7.96 14.24
CA GLY A 50 -10.98 -8.50 13.57
C GLY A 50 -12.03 -8.99 14.55
N SER A 51 -12.90 -9.87 14.05
CA SER A 51 -13.94 -10.51 14.83
C SER A 51 -13.41 -11.72 15.63
N GLN A 52 -14.28 -12.34 16.42
CA GLN A 52 -13.97 -13.57 17.16
C GLN A 52 -13.49 -14.70 16.21
N LEU A 53 -14.00 -14.74 14.98
CA LEU A 53 -13.56 -15.70 13.94
C LEU A 53 -12.05 -15.66 13.70
N LEU A 54 -11.47 -14.46 13.69
CA LEU A 54 -10.03 -14.27 13.52
C LEU A 54 -9.25 -14.76 14.72
N TYR A 55 -9.69 -14.42 15.92
CA TYR A 55 -9.02 -14.82 17.16
C TYR A 55 -9.08 -16.33 17.38
N ASP A 56 -10.23 -16.96 17.13
CA ASP A 56 -10.37 -18.42 17.16
C ASP A 56 -9.50 -19.12 16.11
N PHE A 57 -9.27 -18.46 14.97
CA PHE A 57 -8.38 -19.00 13.93
C PHE A 57 -6.91 -18.91 14.32
N ILE A 58 -6.51 -17.87 15.05
CA ILE A 58 -5.11 -17.66 15.47
C ILE A 58 -4.78 -18.53 16.68
N ASP A 59 -5.73 -18.74 17.55
CA ASP A 59 -5.55 -19.44 18.82
C ASP A 59 -5.09 -20.88 18.57
N ASP A 60 -4.01 -21.27 19.21
CA ASP A 60 -3.34 -22.58 19.08
C ASP A 60 -3.16 -23.08 17.64
N ASN A 61 -2.98 -22.16 16.69
CA ASN A 61 -2.81 -22.51 15.27
C ASN A 61 -1.32 -22.52 14.89
N PRO A 62 -0.72 -23.71 14.71
CA PRO A 62 0.70 -23.81 14.35
C PRO A 62 1.04 -23.23 12.98
N GLY A 63 0.05 -22.96 12.12
CA GLY A 63 0.20 -22.29 10.84
C GLY A 63 0.39 -20.78 10.94
N VAL A 64 0.11 -20.19 12.10
CA VAL A 64 0.21 -18.75 12.35
C VAL A 64 1.42 -18.46 13.22
N GLU A 65 2.18 -17.44 12.86
CA GLU A 65 3.38 -17.01 13.58
C GLU A 65 3.26 -15.52 13.89
N MET A 66 3.01 -15.17 15.14
CA MET A 66 3.01 -13.80 15.61
C MET A 66 4.44 -13.37 15.97
N ARG A 67 4.90 -12.28 15.38
CA ARG A 67 6.26 -11.74 15.57
C ARG A 67 6.21 -10.25 15.87
N ASP A 68 7.23 -9.77 16.54
CA ASP A 68 7.40 -8.33 16.76
C ASP A 68 7.62 -7.55 15.44
N ALA A 69 7.39 -6.24 15.49
CA ALA A 69 7.52 -5.37 14.31
C ALA A 69 8.97 -5.30 13.79
N SER A 70 9.96 -5.45 14.65
CA SER A 70 11.37 -5.46 14.22
C SER A 70 11.69 -6.65 13.32
N PHE A 71 10.91 -7.72 13.42
CA PHE A 71 11.01 -8.85 12.51
C PHE A 71 10.13 -8.67 11.27
N THR A 72 8.86 -8.33 11.43
CA THR A 72 7.90 -8.29 10.31
C THR A 72 8.12 -7.11 9.38
N ASN A 73 8.52 -5.96 9.90
CA ASN A 73 8.69 -4.71 9.17
C ASN A 73 10.15 -4.47 8.72
N ASP A 74 11.04 -5.45 8.90
CA ASP A 74 12.42 -5.35 8.40
C ASP A 74 12.45 -5.47 6.87
N PRO A 75 12.81 -4.40 6.12
CA PRO A 75 12.86 -4.42 4.66
C PRO A 75 13.82 -5.48 4.10
N ALA A 76 14.92 -5.77 4.80
CA ALA A 76 15.86 -6.80 4.39
C ALA A 76 15.23 -8.20 4.45
N LYS A 77 14.42 -8.48 5.46
CA LYS A 77 13.67 -9.75 5.56
C LYS A 77 12.49 -9.80 4.58
N ILE A 78 11.78 -8.68 4.39
CA ILE A 78 10.67 -8.59 3.42
C ILE A 78 11.19 -8.91 2.01
N SER A 79 12.31 -8.33 1.61
CA SER A 79 12.91 -8.46 0.28
C SER A 79 13.39 -9.89 -0.06
N GLN A 80 13.63 -10.73 0.94
CA GLN A 80 14.06 -12.12 0.73
C GLN A 80 12.98 -13.00 0.09
N ASN A 81 11.70 -12.63 0.24
CA ASN A 81 10.60 -13.30 -0.47
C ASN A 81 10.52 -12.76 -1.90
N ASN A 82 10.64 -13.62 -2.90
CA ASN A 82 10.51 -13.22 -4.31
C ASN A 82 9.06 -12.79 -4.60
N ARG A 83 8.86 -11.87 -5.54
CA ARG A 83 7.54 -11.36 -5.96
C ARG A 83 6.72 -10.82 -4.79
N MET A 84 7.38 -10.21 -3.82
CA MET A 84 6.69 -9.59 -2.69
C MET A 84 5.78 -8.46 -3.19
N VAL A 85 4.51 -8.52 -2.85
CA VAL A 85 3.54 -7.47 -3.16
C VAL A 85 3.16 -6.76 -1.87
N SER A 86 3.43 -5.46 -1.82
CA SER A 86 2.98 -4.58 -0.74
C SER A 86 1.78 -3.78 -1.22
N ILE A 87 0.67 -3.82 -0.47
CA ILE A 87 -0.53 -3.03 -0.74
C ILE A 87 -0.83 -2.19 0.49
N ASN A 88 -0.73 -0.88 0.34
CA ASN A 88 -1.00 0.10 1.39
C ASN A 88 -2.01 1.14 0.89
N SER A 89 -2.64 1.85 1.79
CA SER A 89 -3.55 2.94 1.45
C SER A 89 -2.93 4.31 1.70
N ALA A 90 -3.62 5.36 1.24
CA ALA A 90 -3.22 6.73 1.46
C ALA A 90 -4.41 7.62 1.77
N ILE A 91 -4.15 8.72 2.47
CA ILE A 91 -5.09 9.83 2.64
C ILE A 91 -5.12 10.65 1.36
N GLU A 92 -3.94 11.06 0.87
CA GLU A 92 -3.76 11.75 -0.42
C GLU A 92 -2.39 11.43 -1.02
N VAL A 93 -2.29 11.58 -2.35
CA VAL A 93 -1.06 11.37 -3.12
C VAL A 93 -0.89 12.54 -4.07
N ASP A 94 0.30 13.14 -4.13
CA ASP A 94 0.57 14.17 -5.12
C ASP A 94 0.98 13.60 -6.48
N VAL A 95 0.92 14.44 -7.51
CA VAL A 95 1.23 14.02 -8.89
C VAL A 95 2.69 13.61 -9.11
N THR A 96 3.58 13.89 -8.17
CA THR A 96 4.97 13.41 -8.22
C THR A 96 5.12 12.00 -7.62
N GLY A 97 4.10 11.52 -6.90
CA GLY A 97 4.05 10.23 -6.23
C GLY A 97 4.44 10.25 -4.76
N GLN A 98 4.43 11.41 -4.10
CA GLN A 98 4.57 11.51 -2.65
C GLN A 98 3.25 11.13 -1.98
N VAL A 99 3.32 10.36 -0.90
CA VAL A 99 2.16 9.78 -0.22
C VAL A 99 2.04 10.30 1.19
N SER A 100 0.90 10.93 1.50
CA SER A 100 0.47 11.20 2.88
C SER A 100 -0.52 10.13 3.32
N ALA A 101 -0.24 9.47 4.44
CA ALA A 101 -1.08 8.39 4.97
C ALA A 101 -1.43 8.55 6.45
N ASP A 102 -0.76 9.43 7.17
CA ASP A 102 -0.90 9.65 8.60
C ASP A 102 -1.53 11.00 8.96
N SER A 103 -1.59 11.95 8.01
CA SER A 103 -1.98 13.33 8.27
C SER A 103 -2.78 13.98 7.13
N ILE A 104 -3.55 15.01 7.47
CA ILE A 104 -4.21 15.93 6.52
C ILE A 104 -3.72 17.34 6.86
N GLY A 105 -2.87 17.90 6.01
CA GLY A 105 -2.15 19.11 6.37
C GLY A 105 -1.37 18.90 7.68
N SER A 106 -1.40 19.85 8.58
CA SER A 106 -0.72 19.77 9.88
C SER A 106 -1.39 18.86 10.91
N ARG A 107 -2.59 18.33 10.61
CA ARG A 107 -3.31 17.45 11.54
C ARG A 107 -2.91 16.00 11.37
N ILE A 108 -2.22 15.46 12.36
CA ILE A 108 -1.85 14.04 12.45
C ILE A 108 -3.05 13.22 12.95
N PHE A 109 -3.35 12.11 12.28
CA PHE A 109 -4.46 11.19 12.60
C PHE A 109 -3.97 9.86 13.16
N SER A 110 -2.77 9.43 12.77
CA SER A 110 -2.20 8.16 13.17
C SER A 110 -0.68 8.22 13.23
N GLY A 111 -0.04 7.15 13.71
CA GLY A 111 1.37 6.91 13.44
C GLY A 111 1.60 6.50 11.98
N VAL A 112 2.84 6.55 11.54
CA VAL A 112 3.25 6.16 10.17
C VAL A 112 3.09 4.66 9.89
N GLY A 113 3.13 3.80 10.93
CA GLY A 113 3.08 2.35 10.80
C GLY A 113 4.20 1.76 9.94
N GLY A 114 3.99 0.55 9.40
CA GLY A 114 4.97 -0.16 8.58
C GLY A 114 4.88 0.10 7.08
N GLN A 115 4.15 1.11 6.62
CA GLN A 115 3.93 1.35 5.19
C GLN A 115 5.25 1.48 4.42
N VAL A 116 6.18 2.31 4.91
CA VAL A 116 7.45 2.55 4.22
C VAL A 116 8.32 1.29 4.19
N ASP A 117 8.30 0.51 5.27
CA ASP A 117 9.09 -0.72 5.39
C ASP A 117 8.65 -1.77 4.35
N PHE A 118 7.34 -1.98 4.23
CA PHE A 118 6.78 -2.92 3.24
C PHE A 118 6.94 -2.43 1.81
N ILE A 119 6.77 -1.13 1.55
CA ILE A 119 6.98 -0.56 0.21
C ILE A 119 8.45 -0.69 -0.18
N TYR A 120 9.38 -0.34 0.69
CA TYR A 120 10.80 -0.45 0.42
C TYR A 120 11.22 -1.92 0.28
N GLY A 121 10.85 -2.78 1.22
CA GLY A 121 11.15 -4.21 1.15
C GLY A 121 10.60 -4.90 -0.11
N SER A 122 9.38 -4.56 -0.54
CA SER A 122 8.81 -5.10 -1.76
C SER A 122 9.50 -4.57 -3.02
N SER A 123 9.98 -3.32 -3.03
CA SER A 123 10.73 -2.74 -4.15
C SER A 123 12.09 -3.42 -4.34
N LEU A 124 12.70 -3.89 -3.27
CA LEU A 124 13.98 -4.65 -3.29
C LEU A 124 13.78 -6.14 -3.64
N SER A 125 12.58 -6.66 -3.49
CA SER A 125 12.26 -8.05 -3.79
C SER A 125 12.36 -8.33 -5.30
N LYS A 126 12.96 -9.45 -5.68
CA LYS A 126 13.02 -9.87 -7.09
C LYS A 126 11.61 -10.07 -7.66
N GLY A 127 11.21 -9.20 -8.59
CA GLY A 127 9.86 -9.19 -9.18
C GLY A 127 8.77 -8.67 -8.22
N GLY A 128 9.17 -7.98 -7.15
CA GLY A 128 8.24 -7.39 -6.19
C GLY A 128 7.50 -6.17 -6.75
N LYS A 129 6.42 -5.80 -6.08
CA LYS A 129 5.58 -4.65 -6.45
C LYS A 129 5.14 -3.91 -5.21
N SER A 130 5.38 -2.60 -5.17
CA SER A 130 4.85 -1.71 -4.16
C SER A 130 3.64 -0.96 -4.72
N ILE A 131 2.51 -1.09 -4.04
CA ILE A 131 1.21 -0.57 -4.48
C ILE A 131 0.64 0.32 -3.38
N ILE A 132 0.23 1.53 -3.77
CA ILE A 132 -0.64 2.41 -2.99
C ILE A 132 -2.02 2.37 -3.63
N ALA A 133 -3.03 1.92 -2.88
CA ALA A 133 -4.41 1.81 -3.36
C ALA A 133 -5.33 2.74 -2.55
N LEU A 134 -6.05 3.62 -3.25
CA LEU A 134 -6.97 4.56 -2.63
C LEU A 134 -8.14 4.87 -3.57
N THR A 135 -9.27 5.33 -3.04
CA THR A 135 -10.30 5.95 -3.88
C THR A 135 -9.79 7.29 -4.39
N SER A 136 -10.15 7.69 -5.61
CA SER A 136 -9.72 8.97 -6.20
C SER A 136 -10.28 10.17 -5.45
N THR A 137 -11.43 9.99 -4.79
CA THR A 137 -12.09 11.04 -3.99
C THR A 137 -12.45 10.53 -2.60
N THR A 138 -12.66 11.46 -1.68
CA THR A 138 -13.27 11.19 -0.38
C THR A 138 -14.78 10.95 -0.53
N ALA A 139 -15.45 10.44 0.50
CA ALA A 139 -16.91 10.30 0.53
C ALA A 139 -17.67 11.64 0.35
N LYS A 140 -16.98 12.77 0.58
CA LYS A 140 -17.53 14.12 0.37
C LYS A 140 -17.16 14.70 -1.00
N GLY A 141 -16.57 13.92 -1.90
CA GLY A 141 -16.19 14.32 -3.25
C GLY A 141 -14.87 15.11 -3.35
N ALA A 142 -14.12 15.29 -2.27
CA ALA A 142 -12.82 15.96 -2.35
C ALA A 142 -11.77 15.05 -2.99
N ASN A 143 -10.98 15.61 -3.90
CA ASN A 143 -9.95 14.87 -4.63
C ASN A 143 -8.81 14.41 -3.70
N LYS A 144 -8.30 13.19 -3.93
CA LYS A 144 -7.19 12.58 -3.19
C LYS A 144 -5.92 12.45 -4.04
N ILE A 145 -6.03 12.64 -5.36
CA ILE A 145 -4.89 12.80 -6.26
C ILE A 145 -4.69 14.30 -6.47
N VAL A 146 -3.69 14.88 -5.85
CA VAL A 146 -3.53 16.33 -5.75
C VAL A 146 -2.27 16.83 -6.46
N PRO A 147 -2.23 18.09 -6.94
CA PRO A 147 -1.00 18.66 -7.50
C PRO A 147 0.15 18.66 -6.50
N PHE A 148 -0.14 19.07 -5.27
CA PHE A 148 0.78 19.09 -4.13
C PHE A 148 0.05 18.60 -2.89
N LEU A 149 0.76 17.85 -2.02
CA LEU A 149 0.21 17.52 -0.70
C LEU A 149 -0.13 18.81 0.07
N LYS A 150 -1.14 18.75 0.90
CA LYS A 150 -1.49 19.89 1.74
C LYS A 150 -0.32 20.32 2.58
N GLN A 151 -0.14 21.64 2.73
CA GLN A 151 0.91 22.21 3.55
C GLN A 151 0.90 21.65 4.97
N GLY A 152 2.05 21.16 5.44
CA GLY A 152 2.21 20.54 6.75
C GLY A 152 1.85 19.05 6.80
N ALA A 153 1.40 18.44 5.69
CA ALA A 153 1.18 16.99 5.64
C ALA A 153 2.48 16.22 5.71
N GLY A 154 2.48 15.13 6.48
CA GLY A 154 3.59 14.19 6.53
C GLY A 154 3.73 13.41 5.23
N ILE A 155 4.97 13.16 4.79
CA ILE A 155 5.26 12.28 3.66
C ILE A 155 5.66 10.93 4.23
N VAL A 156 4.69 10.02 4.33
CA VAL A 156 4.93 8.67 4.86
C VAL A 156 5.75 7.84 3.86
N THR A 157 5.45 7.97 2.57
CA THR A 157 6.24 7.32 1.52
C THR A 157 6.66 8.33 0.47
N THR A 158 7.96 8.39 0.22
CA THR A 158 8.51 9.33 -0.76
C THR A 158 8.31 8.83 -2.19
N ARG A 159 8.32 9.75 -3.15
CA ARG A 159 8.27 9.45 -4.60
C ARG A 159 9.40 8.54 -5.10
N ALA A 160 10.46 8.34 -4.30
CA ALA A 160 11.56 7.45 -4.66
C ALA A 160 11.18 5.96 -4.55
N HIS A 161 10.25 5.61 -3.66
CA HIS A 161 9.93 4.23 -3.34
C HIS A 161 8.58 3.75 -3.90
N VAL A 162 7.70 4.66 -4.33
CA VAL A 162 6.38 4.32 -4.88
C VAL A 162 6.52 3.84 -6.31
N ASN A 163 5.96 2.65 -6.61
CA ASN A 163 5.96 2.09 -7.96
C ASN A 163 4.58 2.21 -8.62
N TYR A 164 3.53 1.74 -7.94
CA TYR A 164 2.19 1.71 -8.47
C TYR A 164 1.22 2.47 -7.56
N ILE A 165 0.38 3.29 -8.17
CA ILE A 165 -0.75 3.94 -7.52
C ILE A 165 -2.02 3.47 -8.23
N VAL A 166 -3.01 3.03 -7.46
CA VAL A 166 -4.23 2.41 -7.97
C VAL A 166 -5.44 3.14 -7.42
N THR A 167 -6.34 3.50 -8.31
CA THR A 167 -7.67 4.02 -7.96
C THR A 167 -8.74 3.22 -8.69
N GLU A 168 -10.01 3.54 -8.51
CA GLU A 168 -11.13 2.99 -9.27
C GLU A 168 -11.08 3.32 -10.77
N TYR A 169 -10.26 4.29 -11.17
CA TYR A 169 -10.09 4.70 -12.58
C TYR A 169 -8.88 4.07 -13.27
N GLY A 170 -8.03 3.35 -12.55
CA GLY A 170 -6.93 2.63 -13.17
C GLY A 170 -5.67 2.52 -12.31
N VAL A 171 -4.57 2.24 -12.99
CA VAL A 171 -3.25 1.99 -12.40
C VAL A 171 -2.22 2.91 -13.02
N ALA A 172 -1.59 3.75 -12.21
CA ALA A 172 -0.42 4.53 -12.61
C ALA A 172 0.85 3.81 -12.15
N ASN A 173 1.67 3.40 -13.10
CA ASN A 173 3.05 2.99 -12.82
C ASN A 173 3.95 4.24 -12.88
N VAL A 174 4.46 4.69 -11.75
CA VAL A 174 5.30 5.90 -11.64
C VAL A 174 6.79 5.60 -11.55
N PHE A 175 7.17 4.32 -11.45
CA PHE A 175 8.57 3.91 -11.39
C PHE A 175 9.30 4.20 -12.70
N GLY A 176 10.50 4.76 -12.62
CA GLY A 176 11.31 5.10 -13.78
C GLY A 176 10.80 6.26 -14.65
N LYS A 177 9.71 6.90 -14.28
CA LYS A 177 9.13 8.04 -15.00
C LYS A 177 9.71 9.38 -14.53
N ASN A 178 9.94 10.29 -15.47
CA ASN A 178 10.23 11.68 -15.15
C ASN A 178 8.96 12.40 -14.61
N ILE A 179 9.13 13.59 -14.06
CA ILE A 179 8.03 14.32 -13.42
C ILE A 179 6.85 14.56 -14.36
N ARG A 180 7.09 15.00 -15.60
CA ARG A 180 6.01 15.24 -16.59
C ARG A 180 5.21 13.95 -16.88
N GLN A 181 5.91 12.83 -17.01
CA GLN A 181 5.27 11.53 -17.22
C GLN A 181 4.48 11.06 -16.00
N ARG A 182 4.97 11.36 -14.77
CA ARG A 182 4.26 11.07 -13.53
C ARG A 182 2.97 11.87 -13.43
N VAL A 183 3.04 13.19 -13.65
CA VAL A 183 1.86 14.07 -13.61
C VAL A 183 0.76 13.55 -14.53
N LYS A 184 1.10 13.22 -15.79
CA LYS A 184 0.15 12.67 -16.73
C LYS A 184 -0.45 11.33 -16.26
N ALA A 185 0.39 10.38 -15.83
CA ALA A 185 -0.07 9.09 -15.36
C ALA A 185 -0.96 9.20 -14.10
N MET A 186 -0.68 10.16 -13.22
CA MET A 186 -1.47 10.41 -12.01
C MET A 186 -2.80 11.08 -12.34
N ALA A 187 -2.82 12.04 -13.27
CA ALA A 187 -4.05 12.66 -13.74
C ALA A 187 -4.99 11.62 -14.38
N GLU A 188 -4.47 10.66 -15.16
CA GLU A 188 -5.26 9.60 -15.79
C GLU A 188 -6.02 8.72 -14.79
N ILE A 189 -5.50 8.52 -13.58
CA ILE A 189 -6.16 7.75 -12.51
C ILE A 189 -6.95 8.60 -11.51
N ALA A 190 -6.92 9.91 -11.63
CA ALA A 190 -7.76 10.82 -10.85
C ALA A 190 -9.22 10.76 -11.31
N HIS A 191 -10.13 11.25 -10.46
CA HIS A 191 -11.53 11.42 -10.86
C HIS A 191 -11.61 12.33 -12.10
N PRO A 192 -12.42 11.99 -13.12
CA PRO A 192 -12.46 12.72 -14.40
C PRO A 192 -12.60 14.24 -14.27
N ASP A 193 -13.44 14.70 -13.35
CA ASP A 193 -13.70 16.13 -13.13
C ASP A 193 -12.48 16.93 -12.67
N PHE A 194 -11.43 16.27 -12.17
CA PHE A 194 -10.25 16.96 -11.63
C PHE A 194 -9.00 16.82 -12.51
N ARG A 195 -9.02 15.99 -13.56
CA ARG A 195 -7.82 15.65 -14.35
C ARG A 195 -7.13 16.85 -14.95
N GLU A 196 -7.88 17.69 -15.66
CA GLU A 196 -7.35 18.89 -16.30
C GLU A 196 -6.84 19.90 -15.28
N GLN A 197 -7.60 20.11 -14.21
CA GLN A 197 -7.25 21.04 -13.14
C GLN A 197 -5.92 20.62 -12.45
N ILE A 198 -5.74 19.33 -12.18
CA ILE A 198 -4.52 18.80 -11.53
C ILE A 198 -3.28 19.09 -12.37
N GLU A 199 -3.33 18.81 -13.68
CA GLU A 199 -2.20 19.07 -14.57
C GLU A 199 -1.91 20.57 -14.67
N LYS A 200 -2.94 21.38 -14.86
CA LYS A 200 -2.84 22.83 -14.97
C LYS A 200 -2.20 23.45 -13.71
N GLU A 201 -2.77 23.19 -12.54
CA GLU A 201 -2.28 23.73 -11.27
C GLU A 201 -0.82 23.35 -11.00
N TYR A 202 -0.44 22.09 -11.30
CA TYR A 202 0.93 21.67 -11.12
C TYR A 202 1.91 22.41 -12.02
N PHE A 203 1.62 22.51 -13.33
CA PHE A 203 2.54 23.15 -14.27
C PHE A 203 2.58 24.67 -14.12
N GLU A 204 1.50 25.33 -13.78
CA GLU A 204 1.50 26.76 -13.46
C GLU A 204 2.39 27.06 -12.25
N ALA A 205 2.29 26.27 -11.19
CA ALA A 205 3.06 26.50 -9.97
C ALA A 205 4.57 26.27 -10.13
N ILE A 206 5.03 25.40 -11.04
CA ILE A 206 6.48 25.18 -11.26
C ILE A 206 7.08 26.06 -12.36
N SER A 207 6.23 26.83 -13.07
CA SER A 207 6.66 27.77 -14.11
C SER A 207 6.80 29.21 -13.59
N SER A 208 6.32 29.46 -12.38
CA SER A 208 6.46 30.72 -11.65
C SER A 208 7.75 30.74 -10.83
#